data_b1483833d83eaab91ca7ae29ecb42d71
#
_entry.id   b1483833d83eaab91ca7ae29ecb42d71
#
_cell.length_a   1.000
_cell.length_b   1.000
_cell.length_c   1.000
_cell.angle_alpha   90.00
_cell.angle_beta   90.00
_cell.angle_gamma   90.00
#
_symmetry.space_group_name_H-M   'P 1'
#
loop_
_entity.id
_entity.type
_entity.pdbx_description
1 polymer ?
#
loop_
_entity_poly.entity_id
_entity_poly.type
_entity_poly.pdbx_seq_one_letter_code
_entity_poly.pdbx_strand_id
1 'polypeptide(L)'
;MIKSDAQKERTATRIEGLRQALAKAERDMAGKRAVAIRESYEGMIRQLEDDMRDLPNVERLDQIAPFVAKIRIARGMSQMDLARRLRVSKQVISRYEETEYQTVSIGRLQEILDAIGIKMLVTLSA
;
A
#
# COMPACT_ATOMS: atom_id res chain seq x y z
N MET A 1 0.56 7.46 1.79
CA MET A 1 0.38 6.01 2.00
C MET A 1 -1.09 5.64 1.95
N ILE A 2 -1.43 4.53 1.31
CA ILE A 2 -2.81 4.02 1.22
C ILE A 2 -3.25 3.47 2.58
N LYS A 3 -4.45 3.80 3.01
CA LYS A 3 -4.96 3.48 4.35
C LYS A 3 -6.06 2.41 4.38
N SER A 4 -6.64 2.06 3.23
CA SER A 4 -7.72 1.06 3.15
C SER A 4 -7.81 0.43 1.76
N ASP A 5 -8.46 -0.73 1.66
CA ASP A 5 -8.71 -1.40 0.39
C ASP A 5 -9.56 -0.53 -0.54
N ALA A 6 -10.58 0.14 0.00
CA ALA A 6 -11.40 1.07 -0.78
C ALA A 6 -10.59 2.24 -1.33
N GLN A 7 -9.64 2.77 -0.56
CA GLN A 7 -8.75 3.82 -1.03
C GLN A 7 -7.81 3.29 -2.13
N LYS A 8 -7.32 2.06 -1.99
CA LYS A 8 -6.49 1.42 -3.02
C LYS A 8 -7.25 1.28 -4.33
N GLU A 9 -8.48 0.79 -4.29
CA GLU A 9 -9.32 0.66 -5.49
C GLU A 9 -9.56 2.01 -6.16
N ARG A 10 -9.91 3.04 -5.38
CA ARG A 10 -10.08 4.39 -5.92
C ARG A 10 -8.79 4.92 -6.54
N THR A 11 -7.65 4.68 -5.92
CA THR A 11 -6.35 5.10 -6.44
C THR A 11 -6.02 4.36 -7.74
N ALA A 12 -6.22 3.05 -7.79
CA ALA A 12 -6.02 2.25 -9.00
C ALA A 12 -6.92 2.71 -10.15
N THR A 13 -8.20 2.98 -9.87
CA THR A 13 -9.15 3.53 -10.85
C THR A 13 -8.70 4.90 -11.35
N ARG A 14 -8.19 5.75 -10.46
CA ARG A 14 -7.68 7.07 -10.83
C ARG A 14 -6.44 6.98 -11.72
N ILE A 15 -5.52 6.06 -11.41
CA ILE A 15 -4.32 5.80 -12.24
C ILE A 15 -4.76 5.38 -13.64
N GLU A 16 -5.70 4.44 -13.75
CA GLU A 16 -6.20 3.99 -15.05
C GLU A 16 -6.90 5.11 -15.82
N GLY A 17 -7.72 5.91 -15.14
CA GLY A 17 -8.36 7.09 -15.72
C GLY A 17 -7.34 8.09 -16.27
N LEU A 18 -6.25 8.33 -15.54
CA LEU A 18 -5.18 9.21 -15.99
C LEU A 18 -4.43 8.65 -17.18
N ARG A 19 -4.18 7.33 -17.22
CA ARG A 19 -3.55 6.67 -18.38
C ARG A 19 -4.41 6.77 -19.63
N GLN A 20 -5.72 6.59 -19.49
CA GLN A 20 -6.67 6.74 -20.59
C GLN A 20 -6.76 8.18 -21.09
N ALA A 21 -6.79 9.15 -20.17
CA ALA A 21 -6.79 10.57 -20.51
C ALA A 21 -5.50 10.97 -21.23
N LEU A 22 -4.35 10.45 -20.78
CA LEU A 22 -3.07 10.66 -21.44
C LEU A 22 -3.07 10.11 -22.86
N ALA A 23 -3.53 8.87 -23.05
CA ALA A 23 -3.59 8.24 -24.36
C ALA A 23 -4.49 9.02 -25.33
N LYS A 24 -5.63 9.54 -24.83
CA LYS A 24 -6.52 10.40 -25.61
C LYS A 24 -5.85 11.72 -25.98
N ALA A 25 -5.20 12.38 -25.02
CA ALA A 25 -4.50 13.64 -25.26
C ALA A 25 -3.37 13.48 -26.28
N GLU A 26 -2.64 12.37 -26.25
CA GLU A 26 -1.59 12.06 -27.23
C GLU A 26 -2.15 11.87 -28.65
N ARG A 27 -3.36 11.33 -28.78
CA ARG A 27 -4.03 11.18 -30.08
C ARG A 27 -4.55 12.51 -30.61
N ASP A 28 -5.06 13.37 -29.74
CA ASP A 28 -5.79 14.58 -30.10
C ASP A 28 -4.87 15.80 -30.26
N MET A 29 -3.64 15.74 -29.74
CA MET A 29 -2.72 16.87 -29.68
C MET A 29 -1.33 16.49 -30.15
N ALA A 30 -0.63 17.45 -30.76
CA ALA A 30 0.73 17.29 -31.26
C ALA A 30 1.64 18.42 -30.74
N GLY A 31 2.95 18.18 -30.77
CA GLY A 31 3.98 19.15 -30.46
C GLY A 31 4.25 19.37 -28.96
N LYS A 32 4.74 20.56 -28.62
CA LYS A 32 5.15 20.93 -27.24
C LYS A 32 4.02 20.80 -26.20
N ARG A 33 2.79 21.04 -26.63
CA ARG A 33 1.62 20.97 -25.78
C ARG A 33 1.32 19.54 -25.35
N ALA A 34 1.46 18.57 -26.24
CA ALA A 34 1.31 17.15 -25.95
C ALA A 34 2.38 16.66 -24.98
N VAL A 35 3.63 17.11 -25.13
CA VAL A 35 4.74 16.79 -24.21
C VAL A 35 4.45 17.31 -22.80
N ALA A 36 4.03 18.56 -22.65
CA ALA A 36 3.72 19.16 -21.35
C ALA A 36 2.57 18.42 -20.65
N ILE A 37 1.53 18.02 -21.37
CA ILE A 37 0.40 17.25 -20.85
C ILE A 37 0.88 15.85 -20.40
N ARG A 38 1.68 15.18 -21.23
CA ARG A 38 2.25 13.87 -20.89
C ARG A 38 3.04 13.92 -19.59
N GLU A 39 3.96 14.87 -19.45
CA GLU A 39 4.78 15.03 -18.24
C GLU A 39 3.91 15.25 -16.99
N SER A 40 2.85 16.06 -17.10
CA SER A 40 1.92 16.31 -16.03
C SER A 40 1.20 15.03 -15.57
N TYR A 41 0.62 14.27 -16.52
CA TYR A 41 -0.06 13.01 -16.20
C TYR A 41 0.88 11.94 -15.67
N GLU A 42 2.05 11.79 -16.27
CA GLU A 42 3.05 10.82 -15.80
C GLU A 42 3.55 11.16 -14.41
N GLY A 43 3.72 12.43 -14.08
CA GLY A 43 4.06 12.88 -12.74
C GLY A 43 3.00 12.52 -11.71
N MET A 44 1.72 12.75 -12.04
CA MET A 44 0.58 12.37 -11.19
C MET A 44 0.51 10.85 -10.97
N ILE A 45 0.69 10.07 -12.04
CA ILE A 45 0.69 8.60 -11.98
C ILE A 45 1.82 8.11 -11.08
N ARG A 46 3.04 8.60 -11.25
CA ARG A 46 4.19 8.23 -10.40
C ARG A 46 3.92 8.53 -8.94
N GLN A 47 3.37 9.70 -8.62
CA GLN A 47 3.05 10.06 -7.24
C GLN A 47 2.05 9.08 -6.63
N LEU A 48 1.01 8.72 -7.36
CA LEU A 48 0.01 7.77 -6.89
C LEU A 48 0.58 6.35 -6.73
N GLU A 49 1.47 5.94 -7.63
CA GLU A 49 2.16 4.64 -7.54
C GLU A 49 3.11 4.61 -6.34
N ASP A 50 3.83 5.70 -6.07
CA ASP A 50 4.70 5.83 -4.90
C ASP A 50 3.88 5.76 -3.60
N ASP A 51 2.73 6.45 -3.54
CA ASP A 51 1.82 6.39 -2.40
C ASP A 51 1.33 4.96 -2.12
N MET A 52 1.22 4.12 -3.14
CA MET A 52 0.83 2.72 -3.01
C MET A 52 1.98 1.81 -2.54
N ARG A 53 3.22 2.22 -2.70
CA ARG A 53 4.42 1.41 -2.40
C ARG A 53 5.15 1.82 -1.13
N ASP A 54 4.90 3.03 -0.63
CA ASP A 54 5.61 3.58 0.53
C ASP A 54 5.56 2.66 1.74
N LEU A 55 6.73 2.42 2.32
CA LEU A 55 6.88 1.78 3.62
C LEU A 55 7.15 2.85 4.68
N PRO A 56 6.57 2.70 5.88
CA PRO A 56 6.82 3.66 6.95
C PRO A 56 8.25 3.56 7.47
N ASN A 57 8.82 4.70 7.84
CA ASN A 57 10.04 4.73 8.64
C ASN A 57 9.61 4.84 10.11
N VAL A 58 9.93 3.83 10.90
CA VAL A 58 9.54 3.76 12.31
C VAL A 58 10.77 3.63 13.21
N GLU A 59 10.70 4.28 14.35
CA GLU A 59 11.77 4.28 15.36
C GLU A 59 11.40 3.48 16.60
N ARG A 60 10.11 3.22 16.80
CA ARG A 60 9.56 2.48 17.94
C ARG A 60 8.84 1.23 17.48
N LEU A 61 8.96 0.17 18.26
CA LEU A 61 8.32 -1.11 17.95
C LEU A 61 6.79 -0.98 17.86
N ASP A 62 6.18 -0.19 18.76
CA ASP A 62 4.74 0.03 18.79
C ASP A 62 4.20 0.84 17.59
N GLN A 63 5.06 1.49 16.86
CA GLN A 63 4.68 2.23 15.65
C GLN A 63 4.43 1.33 14.44
N ILE A 64 4.90 0.08 14.48
CA ILE A 64 4.75 -0.86 13.37
C ILE A 64 3.30 -1.30 13.22
N ALA A 65 2.64 -1.60 14.32
CA ALA A 65 1.28 -2.16 14.33
C ALA A 65 0.25 -1.35 13.52
N PRO A 66 0.18 -0.01 13.63
CA PRO A 66 -0.76 0.79 12.84
C PRO A 66 -0.52 0.74 11.34
N PHE A 67 0.67 0.36 10.90
CA PHE A 67 1.02 0.32 9.47
C PHE A 67 0.80 -1.04 8.82
N VAL A 68 0.54 -2.09 9.58
CA VAL A 68 0.45 -3.46 9.04
C VAL A 68 -0.62 -3.59 7.96
N ALA A 69 -1.82 -3.09 8.19
CA ALA A 69 -2.88 -3.10 7.19
C ALA A 69 -2.49 -2.32 5.93
N LYS A 70 -1.86 -1.17 6.10
CA LYS A 70 -1.40 -0.33 4.98
C LYS A 70 -0.33 -1.03 4.14
N ILE A 71 0.60 -1.71 4.80
CA ILE A 71 1.65 -2.49 4.13
C ILE A 71 1.04 -3.66 3.38
N ARG A 72 0.12 -4.40 4.01
CA ARG A 72 -0.63 -5.48 3.36
C ARG A 72 -1.29 -5.01 2.07
N ILE A 73 -2.02 -3.90 2.15
CA ILE A 73 -2.73 -3.31 1.01
C ILE A 73 -1.74 -2.88 -0.08
N ALA A 74 -0.65 -2.22 0.30
CA ALA A 74 0.39 -1.79 -0.63
C ALA A 74 1.05 -2.97 -1.36
N ARG A 75 1.13 -4.14 -0.72
CA ARG A 75 1.64 -5.38 -1.30
C ARG A 75 0.61 -6.13 -2.16
N GLY A 76 -0.59 -5.61 -2.32
CA GLY A 76 -1.64 -6.26 -3.11
C GLY A 76 -2.29 -7.47 -2.46
N MET A 77 -2.10 -7.64 -1.15
CA MET A 77 -2.60 -8.79 -0.40
C MET A 77 -3.95 -8.46 0.26
N SER A 78 -4.97 -9.29 0.03
CA SER A 78 -6.26 -9.16 0.71
C SER A 78 -6.19 -9.69 2.14
N GLN A 79 -7.21 -9.36 2.96
CA GLN A 79 -7.36 -9.97 4.29
C GLN A 79 -7.44 -11.50 4.20
N MET A 80 -8.13 -12.02 3.21
CA MET A 80 -8.23 -13.47 2.98
C MET A 80 -6.88 -14.09 2.62
N ASP A 81 -6.07 -13.42 1.80
CA ASP A 81 -4.74 -13.89 1.43
C ASP A 81 -3.85 -14.01 2.67
N LEU A 82 -3.86 -13.00 3.53
CA LEU A 82 -3.10 -13.01 4.77
C LEU A 82 -3.62 -14.10 5.72
N ALA A 83 -4.93 -14.23 5.85
CA ALA A 83 -5.56 -15.28 6.66
C ALA A 83 -5.11 -16.67 6.24
N ARG A 84 -5.08 -16.94 4.94
CA ARG A 84 -4.60 -18.23 4.39
C ARG A 84 -3.15 -18.50 4.75
N ARG A 85 -2.28 -17.50 4.64
CA ARG A 85 -0.86 -17.64 4.97
C ARG A 85 -0.62 -17.91 6.45
N LEU A 86 -1.44 -17.30 7.31
CA LEU A 86 -1.37 -17.49 8.76
C LEU A 86 -2.20 -18.69 9.25
N ARG A 87 -2.95 -19.35 8.37
CA ARG A 87 -3.85 -20.47 8.70
C ARG A 87 -4.91 -20.10 9.74
N VAL A 88 -5.47 -18.92 9.58
CA VAL A 88 -6.58 -18.40 10.40
C VAL A 88 -7.74 -17.99 9.51
N SER A 89 -8.88 -17.65 10.11
CA SER A 89 -10.03 -17.14 9.34
C SER A 89 -9.85 -15.67 8.99
N LYS A 90 -10.55 -15.22 7.95
CA LYS A 90 -10.59 -13.80 7.57
C LYS A 90 -11.07 -12.92 8.73
N GLN A 91 -12.00 -13.43 9.55
CA GLN A 91 -12.54 -12.72 10.71
C GLN A 91 -11.45 -12.40 11.74
N VAL A 92 -10.47 -13.28 11.91
CA VAL A 92 -9.32 -13.04 12.79
C VAL A 92 -8.51 -11.84 12.29
N ILE A 93 -8.20 -11.80 11.00
CA ILE A 93 -7.48 -10.67 10.40
C ILE A 93 -8.30 -9.39 10.52
N SER A 94 -9.59 -9.44 10.24
CA SER A 94 -10.48 -8.29 10.37
C SER A 94 -10.46 -7.72 11.80
N ARG A 95 -10.49 -8.56 12.82
CA ARG A 95 -10.40 -8.12 14.22
C ARG A 95 -9.04 -7.50 14.54
N TYR A 96 -7.95 -8.07 14.03
CA TYR A 96 -6.63 -7.48 14.19
C TYR A 96 -6.59 -6.07 13.60
N GLU A 97 -7.14 -5.89 12.40
CA GLU A 97 -7.14 -4.60 11.70
C GLU A 97 -8.05 -3.56 12.36
N GLU A 98 -9.16 -3.97 12.97
CA GLU A 98 -10.02 -3.08 13.77
C GLU A 98 -9.26 -2.41 14.92
N THR A 99 -8.33 -3.11 15.54
CA THR A 99 -7.48 -2.60 16.61
C THR A 99 -6.11 -2.12 16.12
N GLU A 100 -5.94 -1.98 14.82
CA GLU A 100 -4.66 -1.61 14.20
C GLU A 100 -3.50 -2.53 14.63
N TYR A 101 -3.78 -3.83 14.81
CA TYR A 101 -2.82 -4.83 15.28
C TYR A 101 -2.20 -4.55 16.66
N GLN A 102 -2.79 -3.66 17.44
CA GLN A 102 -2.27 -3.28 18.77
C GLN A 102 -2.39 -4.40 19.80
N THR A 103 -3.29 -5.36 19.60
CA THR A 103 -3.58 -6.43 20.56
C THR A 103 -2.82 -7.73 20.28
N VAL A 104 -2.09 -7.82 19.16
CA VAL A 104 -1.32 -9.02 18.84
C VAL A 104 -0.03 -9.09 19.65
N SER A 105 0.42 -10.32 19.94
CA SER A 105 1.72 -10.52 20.56
C SER A 105 2.85 -10.13 19.61
N ILE A 106 4.03 -9.86 20.16
CA ILE A 106 5.23 -9.57 19.36
C ILE A 106 5.53 -10.73 18.41
N GLY A 107 5.43 -11.98 18.89
CA GLY A 107 5.66 -13.16 18.05
C GLY A 107 4.65 -13.27 16.92
N ARG A 108 3.36 -12.98 17.20
CA ARG A 108 2.33 -12.97 16.16
C ARG A 108 2.55 -11.85 15.15
N LEU A 109 2.96 -10.69 15.61
CA LEU A 109 3.31 -9.57 14.72
C LEU A 109 4.44 -9.96 13.77
N GLN A 110 5.47 -10.64 14.27
CA GLN A 110 6.56 -11.15 13.44
C GLN A 110 6.05 -12.13 12.38
N GLU A 111 5.20 -13.08 12.75
CA GLU A 111 4.59 -14.03 11.81
C GLU A 111 3.78 -13.31 10.72
N ILE A 112 3.04 -12.25 11.10
CA ILE A 112 2.27 -11.44 10.17
C ILE A 112 3.18 -10.72 9.18
N LEU A 113 4.24 -10.09 9.65
CA LEU A 113 5.21 -9.41 8.80
C LEU A 113 5.90 -10.38 7.84
N ASP A 114 6.27 -11.58 8.32
CA ASP A 114 6.84 -12.63 7.49
C ASP A 114 5.86 -13.06 6.39
N ALA A 115 4.58 -13.23 6.75
CA ALA A 115 3.53 -13.61 5.79
C ALA A 115 3.29 -12.54 4.71
N ILE A 116 3.45 -11.27 5.06
CA ILE A 116 3.33 -10.15 4.10
C ILE A 116 4.61 -10.03 3.24
N GLY A 117 5.72 -10.63 3.67
CA GLY A 117 6.99 -10.54 2.99
C GLY A 117 7.79 -9.28 3.34
N ILE A 118 7.58 -8.75 4.54
CA ILE A 118 8.31 -7.58 5.05
C ILE A 118 9.44 -8.04 5.96
N LYS A 119 10.64 -7.59 5.65
CA LYS A 119 11.81 -7.80 6.50
C LYS A 119 12.01 -6.60 7.40
N MET A 120 12.00 -6.83 8.69
CA MET A 120 12.27 -5.81 9.69
C MET A 120 13.74 -5.89 10.12
N LEU A 121 14.42 -4.76 10.02
CA LEU A 121 15.78 -4.61 10.54
C LEU A 121 15.73 -3.82 11.83
N VAL A 122 16.27 -4.39 12.91
CA VAL A 122 16.25 -3.77 14.24
C VAL A 122 17.68 -3.49 14.68
N THR A 123 17.93 -2.24 15.05
CA THR A 123 19.21 -1.83 15.66
C THR A 123 18.92 -1.34 17.06
N LEU A 124 19.58 -1.95 18.04
CA LEU A 124 19.50 -1.51 19.43
C LEU A 124 20.72 -0.68 19.78
N SER A 125 20.48 0.43 20.44
CA SER A 125 21.56 1.31 20.94
C SER A 125 21.35 1.63 22.41
N ALA A 126 22.44 1.77 23.13
CA ALA A 126 22.38 2.15 24.54
C ALA A 126 22.31 3.67 24.69
#